data_053c6bb5ba2d9815ac50db548157ac0d
#
_entry.id   053c6bb5ba2d9815ac50db548157ac0d
#
_cell.length_a   1.000
_cell.length_b   1.000
_cell.length_c   1.000
_cell.angle_alpha   90.00
_cell.angle_beta   90.00
_cell.angle_gamma   90.00
#
_symmetry.space_group_name_H-M   'P 1'
#
loop_
_entity.id
_entity.type
_entity.pdbx_description
1 polymer ?
#
loop_
_entity_poly.entity_id
_entity_poly.type
_entity_poly.pdbx_seq_one_letter_code
_entity_poly.pdbx_strand_id
1 'polypeptide(L)'
;MQIVDRGTGTPVVLIPGIQGRWEWMAPAVDALARQCRVVTFSLCDEPSSGFPSDPARGVENYLDQLDLVFERTGLADAVVIGVSYSGPIAMEFTVRHPERVRALILVSALPPDWQPDARARFYLRAPLLFSPIFFIDAPVRAFREVRAALPRLGPRARFSAMQLGRAARYFLSPTRMATRIHWLRRFHFSDPSGIRQPVMVITGEQGLDRVVAPALTHRYVDTISHARHAVIPCTGHLCLLTKPDEFTSLVCRFLNETSDDARRATA
;
A
#
# COMPACT_ATOMS: atom_id res chain seq x y z
N MET A 1 -6.57 -13.70 14.23
CA MET A 1 -6.04 -12.93 13.10
C MET A 1 -4.81 -13.64 12.53
N GLN A 2 -4.72 -13.75 11.21
CA GLN A 2 -3.55 -14.31 10.53
C GLN A 2 -2.55 -13.19 10.23
N ILE A 3 -1.30 -13.39 10.64
CA ILE A 3 -0.18 -12.48 10.39
C ILE A 3 0.89 -13.27 9.62
N VAL A 4 1.48 -12.63 8.63
CA VAL A 4 2.66 -13.14 7.91
C VAL A 4 3.85 -12.37 8.43
N ASP A 5 4.84 -13.06 8.97
CA ASP A 5 6.08 -12.52 9.51
C ASP A 5 7.26 -13.25 8.86
N ARG A 6 8.06 -12.54 8.08
CA ARG A 6 9.13 -13.10 7.24
C ARG A 6 10.39 -12.24 7.26
N GLY A 7 11.54 -12.90 7.15
CA GLY A 7 12.84 -12.22 7.11
C GLY A 7 13.33 -11.80 8.50
N THR A 8 14.41 -11.05 8.53
CA THR A 8 15.08 -10.55 9.74
C THR A 8 15.61 -9.13 9.47
N GLY A 9 15.98 -8.41 10.53
CA GLY A 9 16.50 -7.04 10.43
C GLY A 9 15.46 -5.97 10.78
N THR A 10 15.54 -4.81 10.15
CA THR A 10 14.62 -3.69 10.43
C THR A 10 13.18 -4.10 10.23
N PRO A 11 12.30 -3.95 11.26
CA PRO A 11 10.90 -4.31 11.13
C PRO A 11 10.14 -3.37 10.20
N VAL A 12 9.36 -3.96 9.30
CA VAL A 12 8.52 -3.29 8.31
C VAL A 12 7.12 -3.86 8.39
N VAL A 13 6.12 -3.03 8.63
CA VAL A 13 4.71 -3.39 8.54
C VAL A 13 4.18 -2.90 7.19
N LEU A 14 3.84 -3.83 6.29
CA LEU A 14 3.32 -3.55 4.96
C LEU A 14 1.80 -3.76 4.92
N ILE A 15 1.04 -2.67 4.75
CA ILE A 15 -0.42 -2.68 4.76
C ILE A 15 -0.94 -2.84 3.33
N PRO A 16 -1.82 -3.84 3.05
CA PRO A 16 -2.37 -4.07 1.72
C PRO A 16 -3.19 -2.92 1.17
N GLY A 17 -3.17 -2.78 -0.16
CA GLY A 17 -4.06 -1.87 -0.89
C GLY A 17 -5.53 -2.33 -0.88
N ILE A 18 -6.34 -1.74 -1.78
CA ILE A 18 -7.80 -1.96 -1.85
C ILE A 18 -8.20 -3.42 -2.12
N GLN A 19 -7.31 -4.25 -2.66
CA GLN A 19 -7.54 -5.69 -2.83
C GLN A 19 -7.74 -6.40 -1.49
N GLY A 20 -7.19 -5.85 -0.40
CA GLY A 20 -7.36 -6.28 0.97
C GLY A 20 -6.53 -7.47 1.39
N ARG A 21 -5.97 -8.23 0.46
CA ARG A 21 -5.20 -9.44 0.73
C ARG A 21 -3.72 -9.22 0.47
N TRP A 22 -2.86 -9.62 1.40
CA TRP A 22 -1.40 -9.47 1.28
C TRP A 22 -0.81 -10.27 0.11
N GLU A 23 -1.46 -11.37 -0.31
CA GLU A 23 -1.00 -12.22 -1.41
C GLU A 23 -0.93 -11.45 -2.74
N TRP A 24 -1.71 -10.38 -2.87
CA TRP A 24 -1.61 -9.48 -4.01
C TRP A 24 -0.32 -8.67 -4.04
N MET A 25 0.40 -8.59 -2.91
CA MET A 25 1.68 -7.90 -2.81
C MET A 25 2.85 -8.87 -2.56
N ALA A 26 2.63 -10.18 -2.66
CA ALA A 26 3.63 -11.19 -2.35
C ALA A 26 5.01 -10.95 -2.99
N PRO A 27 5.16 -10.49 -4.25
CA PRO A 27 6.48 -10.18 -4.82
C PRO A 27 7.25 -9.13 -4.02
N ALA A 28 6.59 -8.06 -3.56
CA ALA A 28 7.23 -7.05 -2.73
C ALA A 28 7.54 -7.58 -1.32
N VAL A 29 6.62 -8.36 -0.73
CA VAL A 29 6.85 -9.02 0.57
C VAL A 29 8.07 -9.92 0.51
N ASP A 30 8.18 -10.78 -0.50
CA ASP A 30 9.29 -11.70 -0.67
C ASP A 30 10.61 -10.97 -0.97
N ALA A 31 10.57 -9.86 -1.70
CA ALA A 31 11.73 -9.04 -1.99
C ALA A 31 12.24 -8.30 -0.74
N LEU A 32 11.35 -7.64 -0.02
CA LEU A 32 11.68 -6.96 1.24
C LEU A 32 12.19 -7.92 2.31
N ALA A 33 11.61 -9.13 2.41
CA ALA A 33 11.99 -10.11 3.42
C ALA A 33 13.42 -10.63 3.28
N ARG A 34 14.09 -10.38 2.14
CA ARG A 34 15.53 -10.65 1.99
C ARG A 34 16.43 -9.67 2.73
N GLN A 35 15.90 -8.50 3.12
CA GLN A 35 16.66 -7.38 3.70
C GLN A 35 16.07 -6.88 5.04
N CYS A 36 14.78 -7.15 5.30
CA CYS A 36 14.03 -6.64 6.42
C CYS A 36 13.20 -7.75 7.08
N ARG A 37 12.75 -7.53 8.32
CA ARG A 37 11.68 -8.33 8.92
C ARG A 37 10.34 -7.74 8.46
N VAL A 38 9.64 -8.42 7.58
CA VAL A 38 8.39 -7.95 6.98
C VAL A 38 7.20 -8.60 7.67
N VAL A 39 6.36 -7.76 8.26
CA VAL A 39 5.07 -8.14 8.82
C VAL A 39 3.97 -7.64 7.91
N THR A 40 3.08 -8.52 7.50
CA THR A 40 1.90 -8.16 6.71
C THR A 40 0.71 -9.06 7.06
N PHE A 41 -0.47 -8.68 6.60
CA PHE A 41 -1.73 -9.35 6.92
C PHE A 41 -2.77 -9.07 5.84
N SER A 42 -3.92 -9.74 5.87
CA SER A 42 -5.09 -9.33 5.07
C SER A 42 -5.91 -8.32 5.87
N LEU A 43 -6.48 -7.32 5.21
CA LEU A 43 -7.32 -6.28 5.85
C LEU A 43 -8.47 -6.93 6.64
N CYS A 44 -8.89 -6.30 7.71
CA CYS A 44 -9.83 -6.84 8.70
C CYS A 44 -11.15 -7.37 8.11
N ASP A 45 -11.63 -6.77 7.03
CA ASP A 45 -12.85 -7.15 6.32
C ASP A 45 -12.67 -8.31 5.31
N GLU A 46 -11.43 -8.85 5.18
CA GLU A 46 -11.20 -10.08 4.42
C GLU A 46 -11.46 -11.32 5.29
N PRO A 47 -12.17 -12.34 4.76
CA PRO A 47 -12.42 -13.58 5.51
C PRO A 47 -11.15 -14.27 5.97
N SER A 48 -10.06 -14.10 5.23
CA SER A 48 -8.74 -14.67 5.58
C SER A 48 -8.03 -13.91 6.69
N SER A 49 -8.51 -12.74 7.10
CA SER A 49 -7.90 -11.94 8.17
C SER A 49 -8.04 -12.60 9.55
N GLY A 50 -9.21 -13.17 9.84
CA GLY A 50 -9.55 -13.66 11.17
C GLY A 50 -9.55 -12.56 12.24
N PHE A 51 -9.70 -11.30 11.84
CA PHE A 51 -9.90 -10.16 12.74
C PHE A 51 -11.39 -9.90 12.92
N PRO A 52 -11.89 -9.71 14.15
CA PRO A 52 -13.30 -9.37 14.38
C PRO A 52 -13.55 -7.90 14.00
N SER A 53 -14.05 -7.66 12.79
CA SER A 53 -14.37 -6.31 12.33
C SER A 53 -15.83 -5.95 12.58
N ASP A 54 -16.07 -4.71 13.01
CA ASP A 54 -17.40 -4.10 13.10
C ASP A 54 -17.61 -3.15 11.90
N PRO A 55 -18.54 -3.43 10.98
CA PRO A 55 -18.79 -2.58 9.84
C PRO A 55 -19.14 -1.12 10.20
N ALA A 56 -19.69 -0.86 11.38
CA ALA A 56 -20.03 0.48 11.83
C ALA A 56 -18.81 1.34 12.14
N ARG A 57 -17.66 0.71 12.52
CA ARG A 57 -16.42 1.41 12.87
C ARG A 57 -15.57 1.82 11.66
N GLY A 58 -15.85 1.28 10.47
CA GLY A 58 -15.18 1.70 9.24
C GLY A 58 -13.65 1.58 9.33
N VAL A 59 -12.94 2.70 9.09
CA VAL A 59 -11.46 2.78 9.10
C VAL A 59 -10.87 2.48 10.47
N GLU A 60 -11.58 2.74 11.57
CA GLU A 60 -11.10 2.43 12.93
C GLU A 60 -10.76 0.94 13.10
N ASN A 61 -11.46 0.04 12.41
CA ASN A 61 -11.09 -1.38 12.42
C ASN A 61 -9.68 -1.65 11.93
N TYR A 62 -9.17 -0.87 10.96
CA TYR A 62 -7.81 -1.03 10.44
C TYR A 62 -6.76 -0.52 11.43
N LEU A 63 -7.08 0.54 12.15
CA LEU A 63 -6.20 1.10 13.18
C LEU A 63 -6.09 0.12 14.36
N ASP A 64 -7.22 -0.43 14.85
CA ASP A 64 -7.24 -1.49 15.87
C ASP A 64 -6.50 -2.75 15.38
N GLN A 65 -6.65 -3.08 14.10
CA GLN A 65 -5.94 -4.22 13.51
C GLN A 65 -4.42 -3.99 13.52
N LEU A 66 -3.95 -2.78 13.23
CA LEU A 66 -2.54 -2.42 13.31
C LEU A 66 -2.02 -2.50 14.75
N ASP A 67 -2.76 -1.99 15.73
CA ASP A 67 -2.41 -2.12 17.14
C ASP A 67 -2.21 -3.59 17.52
N LEU A 68 -3.16 -4.45 17.14
CA LEU A 68 -3.06 -5.88 17.39
C LEU A 68 -1.88 -6.54 16.64
N VAL A 69 -1.51 -6.05 15.45
CA VAL A 69 -0.31 -6.52 14.73
C VAL A 69 0.95 -6.23 15.55
N PHE A 70 1.13 -4.99 16.01
CA PHE A 70 2.28 -4.62 16.83
C PHE A 70 2.35 -5.46 18.12
N GLU A 71 1.23 -5.62 18.81
CA GLU A 71 1.15 -6.42 20.04
C GLU A 71 1.53 -7.90 19.79
N ARG A 72 0.92 -8.54 18.79
CA ARG A 72 1.13 -9.97 18.53
C ARG A 72 2.50 -10.30 17.97
N THR A 73 3.15 -9.35 17.30
CA THR A 73 4.49 -9.55 16.74
C THR A 73 5.60 -9.06 17.67
N GLY A 74 5.23 -8.45 18.82
CA GLY A 74 6.17 -7.91 19.79
C GLY A 74 6.98 -6.73 19.25
N LEU A 75 6.44 -5.99 18.27
CA LEU A 75 7.10 -4.83 17.73
C LEU A 75 6.91 -3.63 18.65
N ALA A 76 8.01 -3.05 19.14
CA ALA A 76 7.98 -1.76 19.82
C ALA A 76 7.75 -0.64 18.82
N ASP A 77 8.48 -0.65 17.72
CA ASP A 77 8.34 0.26 16.58
C ASP A 77 8.61 -0.45 15.25
N ALA A 78 8.15 0.12 14.15
CA ALA A 78 8.40 -0.38 12.81
C ALA A 78 8.36 0.73 11.76
N VAL A 79 8.90 0.44 10.58
CA VAL A 79 8.61 1.20 9.36
C VAL A 79 7.20 0.80 8.90
N VAL A 80 6.31 1.76 8.73
CA VAL A 80 4.94 1.50 8.26
C VAL A 80 4.84 1.88 6.79
N ILE A 81 4.44 0.92 5.96
CA ILE A 81 4.27 1.11 4.52
C ILE A 81 2.79 1.02 4.17
N GLY A 82 2.21 2.12 3.70
CA GLY A 82 0.85 2.18 3.18
C GLY A 82 0.82 2.16 1.65
N VAL A 83 0.07 1.22 1.06
CA VAL A 83 -0.01 1.06 -0.40
C VAL A 83 -1.38 1.49 -0.91
N SER A 84 -1.41 2.46 -1.84
CA SER A 84 -2.64 2.88 -2.50
C SER A 84 -3.73 3.27 -1.49
N TYR A 85 -4.79 2.49 -1.38
CA TYR A 85 -5.89 2.63 -0.44
C TYR A 85 -5.45 2.77 1.01
N SER A 86 -4.45 2.02 1.44
CA SER A 86 -3.98 2.04 2.83
C SER A 86 -3.00 3.17 3.14
N GLY A 87 -2.64 4.00 2.16
CA GLY A 87 -1.78 5.16 2.40
C GLY A 87 -2.29 6.08 3.51
N PRO A 88 -3.52 6.61 3.43
CA PRO A 88 -4.08 7.46 4.48
C PRO A 88 -4.30 6.72 5.81
N ILE A 89 -4.48 5.39 5.80
CA ILE A 89 -4.55 4.57 7.03
C ILE A 89 -3.18 4.52 7.72
N ALA A 90 -2.11 4.28 6.95
CA ALA A 90 -0.74 4.30 7.46
C ALA A 90 -0.35 5.67 8.00
N MET A 91 -0.75 6.73 7.30
CA MET A 91 -0.57 8.11 7.74
C MET A 91 -1.31 8.39 9.06
N GLU A 92 -2.59 8.03 9.14
CA GLU A 92 -3.40 8.20 10.36
C GLU A 92 -2.81 7.45 11.55
N PHE A 93 -2.37 6.20 11.34
CA PHE A 93 -1.68 5.42 12.36
C PHE A 93 -0.41 6.11 12.83
N THR A 94 0.37 6.70 11.91
CA THR A 94 1.58 7.46 12.24
C THR A 94 1.28 8.71 13.09
N VAL A 95 0.20 9.42 12.80
CA VAL A 95 -0.22 10.60 13.58
C VAL A 95 -0.66 10.18 14.99
N ARG A 96 -1.40 9.08 15.12
CA ARG A 96 -1.93 8.62 16.42
C ARG A 96 -0.90 7.93 17.30
N HIS A 97 0.06 7.22 16.69
CA HIS A 97 1.05 6.39 17.37
C HIS A 97 2.48 6.73 16.92
N PRO A 98 2.91 8.00 17.08
CA PRO A 98 4.23 8.44 16.60
C PRO A 98 5.39 7.64 17.21
N GLU A 99 5.25 7.11 18.40
CA GLU A 99 6.24 6.28 19.10
C GLU A 99 6.40 4.88 18.50
N ARG A 100 5.37 4.38 17.78
CA ARG A 100 5.38 3.07 17.13
C ARG A 100 5.88 3.11 15.68
N VAL A 101 5.99 4.32 15.10
CA VAL A 101 6.36 4.47 13.68
C VAL A 101 7.75 5.06 13.56
N ARG A 102 8.71 4.22 13.15
CA ARG A 102 10.10 4.62 12.89
C ARG A 102 10.22 5.48 11.65
N ALA A 103 9.48 5.15 10.61
CA ALA A 103 9.38 5.87 9.35
C ALA A 103 8.07 5.52 8.64
N LEU A 104 7.55 6.45 7.85
CA LEU A 104 6.36 6.25 7.03
C LEU A 104 6.74 6.18 5.56
N ILE A 105 6.27 5.16 4.84
CA ILE A 105 6.45 5.04 3.39
C ILE A 105 5.08 4.93 2.72
N LEU A 106 4.81 5.81 1.77
CA LEU A 106 3.55 5.92 1.05
C LEU A 106 3.76 5.55 -0.42
N VAL A 107 3.16 4.45 -0.88
CA VAL A 107 3.37 3.93 -2.24
C VAL A 107 2.12 4.07 -3.08
N SER A 108 2.16 4.90 -4.12
CA SER A 108 1.01 5.23 -4.98
C SER A 108 -0.26 5.47 -4.14
N ALA A 109 -0.10 6.18 -3.01
CA ALA A 109 -1.07 6.33 -1.94
C ALA A 109 -2.18 7.32 -2.32
N LEU A 110 -3.42 7.02 -1.96
CA LEU A 110 -4.52 7.98 -2.02
C LEU A 110 -4.28 9.07 -0.97
N PRO A 111 -4.51 10.37 -1.29
CA PRO A 111 -4.47 11.40 -0.27
C PRO A 111 -5.68 11.29 0.69
N PRO A 112 -5.59 11.86 1.92
CA PRO A 112 -6.65 11.75 2.94
C PRO A 112 -8.03 12.26 2.49
N ASP A 113 -8.04 13.28 1.65
CA ASP A 113 -9.25 13.92 1.11
C ASP A 113 -9.65 13.38 -0.27
N TRP A 114 -9.11 12.22 -0.68
CA TRP A 114 -9.40 11.64 -1.98
C TRP A 114 -10.89 11.42 -2.21
N GLN A 115 -11.34 11.78 -3.41
CA GLN A 115 -12.70 11.52 -3.86
C GLN A 115 -12.69 10.64 -5.11
N PRO A 116 -13.64 9.68 -5.22
CA PRO A 116 -13.73 8.82 -6.39
C PRO A 116 -14.05 9.64 -7.65
N ASP A 117 -13.33 9.37 -8.72
CA ASP A 117 -13.58 9.92 -10.04
C ASP A 117 -14.92 9.38 -10.62
N ALA A 118 -15.28 9.82 -11.83
CA ALA A 118 -16.51 9.39 -12.48
C ALA A 118 -16.58 7.88 -12.70
N ARG A 119 -15.43 7.25 -13.00
CA ARG A 119 -15.32 5.80 -13.20
C ARG A 119 -15.52 5.05 -11.89
N ALA A 120 -14.81 5.44 -10.83
CA ALA A 120 -14.97 4.83 -9.52
C ALA A 120 -16.42 4.97 -9.02
N ARG A 121 -17.02 6.17 -9.18
CA ARG A 121 -18.44 6.38 -8.86
C ARG A 121 -19.37 5.48 -9.65
N PHE A 122 -19.08 5.22 -10.93
CA PHE A 122 -19.87 4.28 -11.73
C PHE A 122 -19.85 2.87 -11.13
N TYR A 123 -18.65 2.34 -10.82
CA TYR A 123 -18.54 1.01 -10.20
C TYR A 123 -19.19 0.93 -8.82
N LEU A 124 -19.12 2.01 -8.05
CA LEU A 124 -19.71 2.06 -6.70
C LEU A 124 -21.26 2.04 -6.69
N ARG A 125 -21.92 2.38 -7.79
CA ARG A 125 -23.40 2.37 -7.88
C ARG A 125 -23.99 0.97 -7.78
N ALA A 126 -23.37 0.00 -8.42
CA ALA A 126 -23.77 -1.41 -8.41
C ALA A 126 -22.54 -2.32 -8.56
N PRO A 127 -21.77 -2.55 -7.47
CA PRO A 127 -20.47 -3.21 -7.56
C PRO A 127 -20.51 -4.60 -8.19
N LEU A 128 -21.54 -5.38 -7.90
CA LEU A 128 -21.71 -6.73 -8.49
C LEU A 128 -22.07 -6.66 -9.96
N LEU A 129 -22.99 -5.75 -10.32
CA LEU A 129 -23.46 -5.61 -11.70
C LEU A 129 -22.34 -5.13 -12.64
N PHE A 130 -21.51 -4.20 -12.17
CA PHE A 130 -20.43 -3.62 -12.97
C PHE A 130 -19.09 -4.33 -12.80
N SER A 131 -19.01 -5.36 -11.96
CA SER A 131 -17.78 -6.12 -11.75
C SER A 131 -17.21 -6.75 -13.03
N PRO A 132 -17.98 -7.31 -13.97
CA PRO A 132 -17.42 -7.85 -15.22
C PRO A 132 -16.69 -6.76 -16.02
N ILE A 133 -17.25 -5.55 -16.08
CA ILE A 133 -16.63 -4.40 -16.76
C ILE A 133 -15.32 -4.03 -16.06
N PHE A 134 -15.31 -3.98 -14.73
CA PHE A 134 -14.11 -3.71 -13.94
C PHE A 134 -13.01 -4.74 -14.20
N PHE A 135 -13.33 -6.04 -14.21
CA PHE A 135 -12.35 -7.11 -14.43
C PHE A 135 -11.79 -7.15 -15.86
N ILE A 136 -12.52 -6.63 -16.85
CA ILE A 136 -12.01 -6.44 -18.21
C ILE A 136 -11.18 -5.15 -18.32
N ASP A 137 -11.64 -4.06 -17.73
CA ASP A 137 -10.99 -2.75 -17.80
C ASP A 137 -9.65 -2.71 -17.04
N ALA A 138 -9.54 -3.39 -15.91
CA ALA A 138 -8.34 -3.36 -15.08
C ALA A 138 -7.08 -3.89 -15.81
N PRO A 139 -7.09 -5.06 -16.47
CA PRO A 139 -5.97 -5.52 -17.30
C PRO A 139 -5.64 -4.58 -18.47
N VAL A 140 -6.66 -4.00 -19.13
CA VAL A 140 -6.46 -3.06 -20.23
C VAL A 140 -5.72 -1.81 -19.76
N ARG A 141 -6.09 -1.27 -18.59
CA ARG A 141 -5.38 -0.12 -17.98
C ARG A 141 -3.95 -0.46 -17.59
N ALA A 142 -3.75 -1.65 -17.02
CA ALA A 142 -2.44 -2.13 -16.59
C ALA A 142 -1.51 -2.48 -17.77
N PHE A 143 -2.04 -2.73 -18.98
CA PHE A 143 -1.28 -3.23 -20.12
C PHE A 143 -0.09 -2.34 -20.49
N ARG A 144 -0.28 -1.02 -20.52
CA ARG A 144 0.80 -0.06 -20.86
C ARG A 144 1.91 -0.10 -19.83
N GLU A 145 1.55 -0.11 -18.56
CA GLU A 145 2.48 -0.22 -17.44
C GLU A 145 3.26 -1.54 -17.47
N VAL A 146 2.55 -2.66 -17.57
CA VAL A 146 3.17 -4.00 -17.62
C VAL A 146 4.11 -4.13 -18.82
N ARG A 147 3.74 -3.55 -19.98
CA ARG A 147 4.60 -3.53 -21.16
C ARG A 147 5.86 -2.68 -20.94
N ALA A 148 5.75 -1.54 -20.27
CA ALA A 148 6.88 -0.66 -19.96
C ALA A 148 7.83 -1.32 -18.95
N ALA A 149 7.28 -1.89 -17.87
CA ALA A 149 8.06 -2.55 -16.83
C ALA A 149 8.71 -3.86 -17.29
N LEU A 150 8.02 -4.61 -18.17
CA LEU A 150 8.44 -5.95 -18.66
C LEU A 150 8.45 -5.97 -20.18
N PRO A 151 9.44 -5.35 -20.85
CA PRO A 151 9.47 -5.20 -22.30
C PRO A 151 9.62 -6.54 -23.05
N ARG A 152 10.27 -7.55 -22.43
CA ARG A 152 10.47 -8.87 -23.01
C ARG A 152 9.20 -9.71 -22.87
N LEU A 153 8.85 -10.49 -23.93
CA LEU A 153 7.64 -11.31 -23.97
C LEU A 153 7.61 -12.39 -22.88
N GLY A 154 8.71 -13.11 -22.66
CA GLY A 154 8.79 -14.20 -21.67
C GLY A 154 8.46 -13.74 -20.24
N PRO A 155 9.18 -12.75 -19.66
CA PRO A 155 8.86 -12.19 -18.35
C PRO A 155 7.42 -11.65 -18.24
N ARG A 156 6.92 -11.00 -19.30
CA ARG A 156 5.55 -10.47 -19.33
C ARG A 156 4.50 -11.58 -19.32
N ALA A 157 4.67 -12.63 -20.13
CA ALA A 157 3.77 -13.77 -20.14
C ALA A 157 3.76 -14.50 -18.79
N ARG A 158 4.94 -14.70 -18.18
CA ARG A 158 5.06 -15.27 -16.83
C ARG A 158 4.33 -14.40 -15.78
N PHE A 159 4.54 -13.10 -15.81
CA PHE A 159 3.83 -12.17 -14.93
C PHE A 159 2.32 -12.28 -15.09
N SER A 160 1.81 -12.25 -16.34
CA SER A 160 0.38 -12.36 -16.62
C SER A 160 -0.20 -13.68 -16.13
N ALA A 161 0.49 -14.80 -16.35
CA ALA A 161 0.08 -16.12 -15.87
C ALA A 161 0.03 -16.17 -14.33
N MET A 162 1.03 -15.59 -13.66
CA MET A 162 1.05 -15.49 -12.20
C MET A 162 -0.11 -14.64 -11.65
N GLN A 163 -0.44 -13.52 -12.31
CA GLN A 163 -1.57 -12.69 -11.90
C GLN A 163 -2.91 -13.37 -12.12
N LEU A 164 -3.08 -14.11 -13.23
CA LEU A 164 -4.26 -14.94 -13.45
C LEU A 164 -4.39 -16.02 -12.36
N GLY A 165 -3.31 -16.71 -12.03
CA GLY A 165 -3.29 -17.69 -10.94
C GLY A 165 -3.67 -17.08 -9.58
N ARG A 166 -3.18 -15.85 -9.29
CA ARG A 166 -3.60 -15.11 -8.08
C ARG A 166 -5.09 -14.76 -8.12
N ALA A 167 -5.58 -14.25 -9.26
CA ALA A 167 -6.98 -13.89 -9.40
C ALA A 167 -7.91 -15.09 -9.21
N ALA A 168 -7.52 -16.27 -9.72
CA ALA A 168 -8.26 -17.51 -9.53
C ALA A 168 -8.24 -18.00 -8.07
N ARG A 169 -7.11 -17.82 -7.37
CA ARG A 169 -6.94 -18.32 -5.99
C ARG A 169 -7.40 -17.34 -4.92
N TYR A 170 -7.25 -16.05 -5.16
CA TYR A 170 -7.51 -14.98 -4.21
C TYR A 170 -8.52 -14.00 -4.80
N PHE A 171 -9.77 -14.42 -4.79
CA PHE A 171 -10.86 -13.65 -5.41
C PHE A 171 -10.98 -12.23 -4.84
N LEU A 172 -11.06 -11.26 -5.74
CA LEU A 172 -11.34 -9.86 -5.42
C LEU A 172 -12.85 -9.68 -5.26
N SER A 173 -13.30 -9.23 -4.09
CA SER A 173 -14.72 -8.95 -3.86
C SER A 173 -15.04 -7.49 -4.24
N PRO A 174 -15.85 -7.26 -5.30
CA PRO A 174 -16.25 -5.91 -5.68
C PRO A 174 -17.04 -5.20 -4.58
N THR A 175 -17.85 -5.93 -3.82
CA THR A 175 -18.62 -5.37 -2.71
C THR A 175 -17.73 -4.91 -1.57
N ARG A 176 -16.73 -5.71 -1.14
CA ARG A 176 -15.77 -5.29 -0.12
C ARG A 176 -14.94 -4.10 -0.58
N MET A 177 -14.49 -4.08 -1.84
CA MET A 177 -13.79 -2.92 -2.39
C MET A 177 -14.64 -1.66 -2.34
N ALA A 178 -15.94 -1.75 -2.66
CA ALA A 178 -16.88 -0.63 -2.56
C ALA A 178 -17.08 -0.19 -1.09
N THR A 179 -17.23 -1.13 -0.17
CA THR A 179 -17.33 -0.85 1.28
C THR A 179 -16.08 -0.12 1.78
N ARG A 180 -14.88 -0.55 1.38
CA ARG A 180 -13.60 0.11 1.72
C ARG A 180 -13.57 1.56 1.26
N ILE A 181 -13.97 1.83 0.02
CA ILE A 181 -14.07 3.20 -0.49
C ILE A 181 -15.08 4.02 0.33
N HIS A 182 -16.18 3.40 0.71
CA HIS A 182 -17.18 4.06 1.52
C HIS A 182 -16.68 4.41 2.92
N TRP A 183 -15.94 3.51 3.57
CA TRP A 183 -15.29 3.76 4.86
C TRP A 183 -14.27 4.89 4.76
N LEU A 184 -13.39 4.85 3.74
CA LEU A 184 -12.38 5.88 3.53
C LEU A 184 -13.00 7.28 3.41
N ARG A 185 -14.08 7.40 2.64
CA ARG A 185 -14.76 8.68 2.39
C ARG A 185 -15.50 9.25 3.60
N ARG A 186 -15.91 8.40 4.52
CA ARG A 186 -16.62 8.82 5.74
C ARG A 186 -15.68 9.16 6.89
N PHE A 187 -14.45 8.71 6.80
CA PHE A 187 -13.47 8.93 7.83
C PHE A 187 -12.82 10.32 7.71
N HIS A 188 -12.67 10.99 8.84
CA HIS A 188 -11.98 12.27 8.91
C HIS A 188 -10.55 12.03 9.36
N PHE A 189 -9.65 12.03 8.39
CA PHE A 189 -8.23 11.86 8.64
C PHE A 189 -7.63 13.09 9.31
N SER A 190 -6.64 12.86 10.16
CA SER A 190 -5.85 13.90 10.79
C SER A 190 -4.99 14.66 9.77
N ASP A 191 -4.57 15.87 10.13
CA ASP A 191 -3.62 16.65 9.33
C ASP A 191 -2.23 16.01 9.40
N PRO A 192 -1.64 15.59 8.27
CA PRO A 192 -0.31 14.98 8.26
C PRO A 192 0.85 15.97 8.43
N SER A 193 0.61 17.29 8.43
CA SER A 193 1.68 18.30 8.57
C SER A 193 2.45 18.20 9.89
N GLY A 194 1.84 17.61 10.91
CA GLY A 194 2.45 17.37 12.23
C GLY A 194 3.34 16.13 12.31
N ILE A 195 3.43 15.30 11.28
CA ILE A 195 4.28 14.11 11.28
C ILE A 195 5.75 14.52 11.39
N ARG A 196 6.48 13.92 12.34
CA ARG A 196 7.91 14.18 12.60
C ARG A 196 8.81 13.04 12.10
N GLN A 197 8.25 11.85 11.94
CA GLN A 197 8.96 10.67 11.45
C GLN A 197 9.48 10.92 10.03
N PRO A 198 10.60 10.32 9.64
CA PRO A 198 11.03 10.33 8.25
C PRO A 198 9.93 9.79 7.33
N VAL A 199 9.63 10.52 6.25
CA VAL A 199 8.59 10.15 5.29
C VAL A 199 9.19 9.98 3.90
N MET A 200 8.86 8.86 3.24
CA MET A 200 9.14 8.67 1.82
C MET A 200 7.85 8.40 1.05
N VAL A 201 7.68 9.14 -0.03
CA VAL A 201 6.58 9.00 -0.98
C VAL A 201 7.13 8.35 -2.25
N ILE A 202 6.61 7.18 -2.61
CA ILE A 202 7.03 6.45 -3.81
C ILE A 202 5.87 6.48 -4.81
N THR A 203 6.17 6.91 -6.03
CA THR A 203 5.23 6.85 -7.16
C THR A 203 5.82 6.06 -8.32
N GLY A 204 4.96 5.54 -9.18
CA GLY A 204 5.38 5.17 -10.52
C GLY A 204 5.58 6.38 -11.42
N GLU A 205 5.93 6.12 -12.67
CA GLU A 205 6.14 7.14 -13.69
C GLU A 205 4.81 7.79 -14.11
N GLN A 206 4.84 9.10 -14.31
CA GLN A 206 3.67 9.84 -14.76
C GLN A 206 3.16 9.30 -16.11
N GLY A 207 1.85 9.09 -16.19
CA GLY A 207 1.19 8.54 -17.37
C GLY A 207 1.15 7.02 -17.45
N LEU A 208 1.90 6.29 -16.59
CA LEU A 208 1.80 4.84 -16.43
C LEU A 208 0.85 4.44 -15.30
N ASP A 209 0.84 5.16 -14.17
CA ASP A 209 -0.16 4.93 -13.12
C ASP A 209 -1.53 5.49 -13.55
N ARG A 210 -2.45 4.57 -13.88
CA ARG A 210 -3.83 4.87 -14.28
C ARG A 210 -4.84 4.53 -13.19
N VAL A 211 -4.37 4.23 -12.00
CA VAL A 211 -5.20 3.92 -10.83
C VAL A 211 -5.18 5.10 -9.86
N VAL A 212 -3.99 5.50 -9.45
CA VAL A 212 -3.76 6.71 -8.63
C VAL A 212 -2.76 7.59 -9.37
N ALA A 213 -3.23 8.69 -9.91
CA ALA A 213 -2.35 9.63 -10.61
C ALA A 213 -1.20 10.05 -9.67
N PRO A 214 0.08 10.00 -10.09
CA PRO A 214 1.23 10.35 -9.24
C PRO A 214 1.11 11.72 -8.57
N ALA A 215 0.47 12.69 -9.25
CA ALA A 215 0.18 14.00 -8.67
C ALA A 215 -0.70 13.95 -7.41
N LEU A 216 -1.61 12.98 -7.30
CA LEU A 216 -2.42 12.80 -6.08
C LEU A 216 -1.57 12.32 -4.91
N THR A 217 -0.69 11.35 -5.15
CA THR A 217 0.25 10.86 -4.13
C THR A 217 1.27 11.94 -3.76
N HIS A 218 1.68 12.78 -4.71
CA HIS A 218 2.64 13.87 -4.48
C HIS A 218 2.14 14.89 -3.46
N ARG A 219 0.83 15.04 -3.27
CA ARG A 219 0.25 15.94 -2.27
C ARG A 219 0.75 15.70 -0.83
N TYR A 220 1.18 14.48 -0.52
CA TYR A 220 1.86 14.23 0.76
C TYR A 220 3.19 14.95 0.88
N VAL A 221 3.92 15.12 -0.22
CA VAL A 221 5.17 15.90 -0.26
C VAL A 221 4.89 17.39 -0.08
N ASP A 222 3.79 17.86 -0.65
CA ASP A 222 3.37 19.26 -0.51
C ASP A 222 2.94 19.59 0.93
N THR A 223 2.40 18.61 1.67
CA THR A 223 1.88 18.79 3.03
C THR A 223 2.94 18.50 4.11
N ILE A 224 3.78 17.48 3.90
CA ILE A 224 4.82 17.07 4.87
C ILE A 224 6.16 17.61 4.38
N SER A 225 6.60 18.74 4.91
CA SER A 225 7.72 19.54 4.38
C SER A 225 9.06 18.79 4.26
N HIS A 226 9.28 17.74 5.05
CA HIS A 226 10.50 16.92 5.03
C HIS A 226 10.31 15.58 4.29
N ALA A 227 9.13 15.34 3.69
CA ALA A 227 8.90 14.12 2.92
C ALA A 227 9.81 14.08 1.68
N ARG A 228 10.43 12.94 1.47
CA ARG A 228 11.25 12.66 0.28
C ARG A 228 10.39 11.99 -0.77
N HIS A 229 10.57 12.35 -2.04
CA HIS A 229 9.86 11.72 -3.16
C HIS A 229 10.82 10.87 -4.00
N ALA A 230 10.38 9.68 -4.36
CA ALA A 230 11.08 8.81 -5.29
C ALA A 230 10.13 8.27 -6.36
N VAL A 231 10.63 8.18 -7.59
CA VAL A 231 9.91 7.59 -8.73
C VAL A 231 10.55 6.29 -9.12
N ILE A 232 9.75 5.23 -9.26
CA ILE A 232 10.21 3.98 -9.87
C ILE A 232 9.95 4.09 -11.39
N PRO A 233 10.99 4.12 -12.23
CA PRO A 233 10.82 4.33 -13.66
C PRO A 233 10.22 3.10 -14.35
N CYS A 234 9.60 3.32 -15.52
CA CYS A 234 8.98 2.30 -16.36
C CYS A 234 7.90 1.46 -15.66
N THR A 235 7.27 1.98 -14.62
CA THR A 235 6.14 1.33 -13.94
C THR A 235 5.15 2.37 -13.43
N GLY A 236 3.98 1.95 -12.99
CA GLY A 236 2.95 2.80 -12.41
C GLY A 236 2.46 2.21 -11.09
N HIS A 237 1.17 1.93 -11.00
CA HIS A 237 0.52 1.42 -9.80
C HIS A 237 0.96 0.02 -9.37
N LEU A 238 1.46 -0.77 -10.31
CA LEU A 238 1.89 -2.15 -10.08
C LEU A 238 3.38 -2.27 -9.75
N CYS A 239 4.05 -1.20 -9.31
CA CYS A 239 5.48 -1.17 -9.04
C CYS A 239 5.92 -2.26 -8.05
N LEU A 240 5.14 -2.54 -7.01
CA LEU A 240 5.40 -3.62 -6.05
C LEU A 240 5.38 -5.02 -6.67
N LEU A 241 4.72 -5.18 -7.82
CA LEU A 241 4.57 -6.45 -8.51
C LEU A 241 5.52 -6.59 -9.68
N THR A 242 5.76 -5.50 -10.41
CA THR A 242 6.56 -5.49 -11.64
C THR A 242 8.02 -5.18 -11.38
N LYS A 243 8.31 -4.45 -10.30
CA LYS A 243 9.64 -3.95 -9.93
C LYS A 243 9.94 -4.11 -8.42
N PRO A 244 9.72 -5.31 -7.83
CA PRO A 244 9.84 -5.51 -6.39
C PRO A 244 11.28 -5.29 -5.87
N ASP A 245 12.30 -5.55 -6.69
CA ASP A 245 13.70 -5.36 -6.29
C ASP A 245 14.10 -3.89 -6.27
N GLU A 246 13.65 -3.10 -7.27
CA GLU A 246 13.85 -1.64 -7.28
C GLU A 246 13.11 -0.97 -6.11
N PHE A 247 11.88 -1.41 -5.84
CA PHE A 247 11.12 -0.95 -4.67
C PHE A 247 11.89 -1.25 -3.37
N THR A 248 12.36 -2.49 -3.18
CA THR A 248 13.15 -2.89 -2.01
C THR A 248 14.41 -2.06 -1.87
N SER A 249 15.13 -1.83 -2.98
CA SER A 249 16.36 -1.03 -2.98
C SER A 249 16.13 0.42 -2.54
N LEU A 250 15.00 1.02 -2.96
CA LEU A 250 14.60 2.37 -2.53
C LEU A 250 14.30 2.40 -1.03
N VAL A 251 13.52 1.43 -0.53
CA VAL A 251 13.18 1.32 0.89
C VAL A 251 14.46 1.18 1.72
N CYS A 252 15.33 0.24 1.40
CA CYS A 252 16.57 0.00 2.16
C CYS A 252 17.49 1.21 2.15
N ARG A 253 17.64 1.89 1.00
CA ARG A 253 18.44 3.13 0.91
C ARG A 253 17.89 4.21 1.83
N PHE A 254 16.60 4.46 1.78
CA PHE A 254 15.94 5.43 2.64
C PHE A 254 16.16 5.13 4.13
N LEU A 255 16.02 3.87 4.54
CA LEU A 255 16.21 3.46 5.92
C LEU A 255 17.66 3.64 6.40
N ASN A 256 18.63 3.36 5.55
CA ASN A 256 20.05 3.57 5.87
C ASN A 256 20.36 5.06 6.04
N GLU A 257 19.90 5.90 5.10
CA GLU A 257 20.10 7.36 5.16
C GLU A 257 19.48 7.97 6.43
N THR A 258 18.24 7.58 6.77
CA THR A 258 17.57 8.09 7.97
C THR A 258 18.22 7.61 9.27
N SER A 259 18.78 6.40 9.29
CA SER A 259 19.54 5.88 10.43
C SER A 259 20.86 6.63 10.63
N ASP A 260 21.53 6.99 9.55
CA ASP A 260 22.79 7.76 9.60
C ASP A 260 22.53 9.21 10.02
N ASP A 261 21.45 9.83 9.55
CA ASP A 261 21.03 11.17 9.96
C ASP A 261 20.74 11.22 11.47
N ALA A 262 20.02 10.21 12.01
CA ALA A 262 19.73 10.10 13.43
C ALA A 262 21.02 9.95 14.28
N ARG A 263 21.99 9.15 13.84
CA ARG A 263 23.28 8.98 14.54
C ARG A 263 24.09 10.28 14.56
N ARG A 264 24.10 11.05 13.47
CA ARG A 264 24.78 12.34 13.38
C ARG A 264 24.14 13.41 14.27
N ALA A 265 22.81 13.37 14.46
CA ALA A 265 22.11 14.31 15.31
C ALA A 265 22.33 14.07 16.82
N THR A 266 22.79 12.87 17.19
CA THR A 266 23.09 12.47 18.58
C THR A 266 24.58 12.49 18.94
N ALA A 267 25.45 12.71 17.97
CA ALA A 267 26.92 12.83 18.14
C ALA A 267 27.35 14.29 18.23
#